data_3e9d2ee2c8d28e503d4b2d584fd3f075
#
_entry.id   3e9d2ee2c8d28e503d4b2d584fd3f075
#
_cell.length_a   1.000
_cell.length_b   1.000
_cell.length_c   1.000
_cell.angle_alpha   90.00
_cell.angle_beta   90.00
_cell.angle_gamma   90.00
#
_symmetry.space_group_name_H-M   'P 1'
#
loop_
_entity.id
_entity.type
_entity.pdbx_description
1 polymer ?
#
loop_
_entity_poly.entity_id
_entity_poly.type
_entity_poly.pdbx_seq_one_letter_code
_entity_poly.pdbx_strand_id
1 'polypeptide(L)'
;EQNQTIASITIQNYFRMYNKLSGMTGTAITESGEFWEIYKLDVIEIPTNRPIARKDENDLIYKTKREKYNAVINEVSELSKNGRPVLLGTTSVEISELLSKMLNIRKIKHNVLNAKLHKKEAEIIANAGKTNSVIITTSISGRGVDIKLGGQDQSENCLLYTSPSPRDRPL
;
A
#
# COMPACT_ATOMS: atom_id res chain seq x y z
N GLU A 1 12.82 31.49 9.83
CA GLU A 1 13.92 30.98 10.66
C GLU A 1 14.90 30.23 9.79
N GLN A 2 16.16 30.65 9.78
CA GLN A 2 17.22 29.91 9.08
C GLN A 2 17.72 28.81 10.02
N ASN A 3 17.47 27.57 9.67
CA ASN A 3 18.03 26.44 10.38
C ASN A 3 19.51 26.29 10.00
N GLN A 4 20.40 26.41 10.97
CA GLN A 4 21.83 26.17 10.78
C GLN A 4 22.15 24.73 11.16
N THR A 5 22.68 23.94 10.20
CA THR A 5 23.16 22.59 10.48
C THR A 5 24.46 22.67 11.27
N ILE A 6 24.46 22.16 12.50
CA ILE A 6 25.64 22.18 13.38
C ILE A 6 26.52 20.94 13.15
N ALA A 7 25.89 19.78 12.90
CA ALA A 7 26.56 18.52 12.65
C ALA A 7 25.69 17.61 11.80
N SER A 8 26.28 16.65 11.11
CA SER A 8 25.60 15.60 10.37
C SER A 8 26.17 14.22 10.71
N ILE A 9 25.31 13.22 10.74
CA ILE A 9 25.67 11.82 10.98
C ILE A 9 24.93 10.95 9.99
N THR A 10 25.53 9.85 9.55
CA THR A 10 24.83 8.85 8.73
C THR A 10 23.79 8.10 9.56
N ILE A 11 22.72 7.64 8.93
CA ILE A 11 21.66 6.86 9.59
C ILE A 11 22.24 5.60 10.24
N GLN A 12 23.18 4.92 9.57
CA GLN A 12 23.83 3.74 10.10
C GLN A 12 24.59 4.03 11.40
N ASN A 13 25.37 5.09 11.42
CA ASN A 13 26.12 5.47 12.62
C ASN A 13 25.19 5.93 13.74
N TYR A 14 24.11 6.63 13.42
CA TYR A 14 23.11 7.05 14.39
C TYR A 14 22.48 5.85 15.10
N PHE A 15 22.01 4.85 14.35
CA PHE A 15 21.39 3.65 14.97
C PHE A 15 22.39 2.78 15.71
N ARG A 16 23.66 2.77 15.34
CA ARG A 16 24.71 2.05 16.10
C ARG A 16 25.00 2.64 17.47
N MET A 17 24.54 3.84 17.77
CA MET A 17 24.68 4.45 19.10
C MET A 17 23.75 3.81 20.15
N TYR A 18 22.75 3.06 19.73
CA TYR A 18 21.80 2.44 20.64
C TYR A 18 22.30 1.07 21.14
N ASN A 19 22.25 0.86 22.46
CA ASN A 19 22.63 -0.41 23.07
C ASN A 19 21.66 -1.55 22.76
N LYS A 20 20.38 -1.21 22.55
CA LYS A 20 19.32 -2.13 22.12
C LYS A 20 18.69 -1.59 20.87
N LEU A 21 18.78 -2.33 19.79
CA LEU A 21 18.20 -1.99 18.51
C LEU A 21 17.41 -3.19 18.00
N SER A 22 16.18 -2.94 17.56
CA SER A 22 15.34 -3.94 16.91
C SER A 22 14.39 -3.27 15.93
N GLY A 23 13.87 -4.02 14.98
CA GLY A 23 12.94 -3.52 13.99
C GLY A 23 12.06 -4.64 13.45
N MET A 24 11.03 -4.26 12.73
CA MET A 24 10.15 -5.20 12.02
C MET A 24 9.91 -4.71 10.60
N THR A 25 10.00 -5.62 9.65
CA THR A 25 9.72 -5.34 8.24
C THR A 25 9.32 -6.61 7.52
N GLY A 26 8.54 -6.50 6.46
CA GLY A 26 8.17 -7.64 5.62
C GLY A 26 9.24 -8.10 4.63
N THR A 27 10.38 -7.39 4.54
CA THR A 27 11.39 -7.60 3.47
C THR A 27 12.82 -7.73 4.01
N ALA A 28 13.02 -8.04 5.29
CA ALA A 28 14.35 -8.09 5.90
C ALA A 28 15.17 -9.33 5.50
N ILE A 29 14.54 -10.42 5.12
CA ILE A 29 15.23 -11.70 4.91
C ILE A 29 16.25 -11.64 3.77
N THR A 30 15.94 -10.91 2.70
CA THR A 30 16.84 -10.71 1.54
C THR A 30 18.08 -9.92 1.90
N GLU A 31 17.99 -9.04 2.89
CA GLU A 31 19.05 -8.13 3.34
C GLU A 31 19.65 -8.54 4.69
N SER A 32 19.44 -9.79 5.11
CA SER A 32 19.91 -10.29 6.41
C SER A 32 21.43 -10.14 6.61
N GLY A 33 22.20 -10.35 5.54
CA GLY A 33 23.66 -10.15 5.57
C GLY A 33 24.05 -8.70 5.89
N GLU A 34 23.36 -7.72 5.29
CA GLU A 34 23.62 -6.30 5.54
C GLU A 34 23.24 -5.90 6.97
N PHE A 35 22.10 -6.40 7.49
CA PHE A 35 21.71 -6.16 8.88
C PHE A 35 22.74 -6.69 9.86
N TRP A 36 23.29 -7.87 9.61
CA TRP A 36 24.35 -8.42 10.43
C TRP A 36 25.66 -7.63 10.31
N GLU A 37 26.07 -7.28 9.10
CA GLU A 37 27.33 -6.57 8.88
C GLU A 37 27.35 -5.18 9.55
N ILE A 38 26.27 -4.41 9.37
CA ILE A 38 26.18 -3.01 9.82
C ILE A 38 25.81 -2.92 11.29
N TYR A 39 24.76 -3.66 11.73
CA TYR A 39 24.13 -3.46 13.02
C TYR A 39 24.34 -4.64 13.98
N LYS A 40 24.91 -5.75 13.52
CA LYS A 40 25.01 -7.02 14.27
C LYS A 40 23.63 -7.55 14.74
N LEU A 41 22.64 -7.39 13.87
CA LEU A 41 21.27 -7.86 14.11
C LEU A 41 20.99 -9.11 13.29
N ASP A 42 20.48 -10.14 13.96
CA ASP A 42 19.93 -11.32 13.30
C ASP A 42 18.53 -11.04 12.77
N VAL A 43 18.22 -11.62 11.60
CA VAL A 43 16.88 -11.57 11.00
C VAL A 43 16.16 -12.88 11.29
N ILE A 44 15.05 -12.79 12.00
CA ILE A 44 14.21 -13.93 12.33
C ILE A 44 12.90 -13.84 11.57
N GLU A 45 12.60 -14.86 10.78
CA GLU A 45 11.33 -14.96 10.06
C GLU A 45 10.25 -15.48 11.02
N ILE A 46 9.17 -14.70 11.17
CA ILE A 46 8.01 -15.09 11.95
C ILE A 46 6.92 -15.52 10.94
N PRO A 47 6.53 -16.80 10.93
CA PRO A 47 5.51 -17.27 10.00
C PRO A 47 4.15 -16.63 10.29
N THR A 48 3.32 -16.53 9.27
CA THR A 48 1.96 -16.01 9.40
C THR A 48 1.11 -16.94 10.28
N ASN A 49 0.23 -16.37 11.10
CA ASN A 49 -0.69 -17.13 11.98
C ASN A 49 -1.67 -18.01 11.17
N ARG A 50 -2.00 -17.61 9.94
CA ARG A 50 -2.91 -18.35 9.04
C ARG A 50 -2.23 -18.56 7.69
N PRO A 51 -2.64 -19.59 6.92
CA PRO A 51 -2.14 -19.77 5.57
C PRO A 51 -2.32 -18.50 4.72
N ILE A 52 -1.35 -18.20 3.88
CA ILE A 52 -1.37 -17.04 3.00
C ILE A 52 -2.45 -17.29 1.93
N ALA A 53 -3.50 -16.47 1.93
CA ALA A 53 -4.56 -16.51 0.92
C ALA A 53 -4.29 -15.54 -0.26
N ARG A 54 -3.26 -14.68 -0.14
CA ARG A 54 -2.87 -13.74 -1.20
C ARG A 54 -2.32 -14.51 -2.39
N LYS A 55 -2.77 -14.14 -3.59
CA LYS A 55 -2.24 -14.63 -4.84
C LYS A 55 -1.54 -13.48 -5.55
N ASP A 56 -0.23 -13.61 -5.73
CA ASP A 56 0.57 -12.65 -6.49
C ASP A 56 0.60 -13.12 -7.96
N GLU A 57 0.07 -12.28 -8.85
CA GLU A 57 0.09 -12.54 -10.28
C GLU A 57 1.41 -12.06 -10.89
N ASN A 58 1.80 -12.64 -12.01
CA ASN A 58 3.00 -12.25 -12.73
C ASN A 58 2.83 -10.85 -13.36
N ASP A 59 3.95 -10.13 -13.51
CA ASP A 59 3.97 -8.84 -14.18
C ASP A 59 3.52 -8.94 -15.64
N LEU A 60 2.65 -8.01 -16.06
CA LEU A 60 2.20 -7.89 -17.43
C LEU A 60 2.98 -6.78 -18.14
N ILE A 61 3.69 -7.15 -19.21
CA ILE A 61 4.53 -6.23 -19.98
C ILE A 61 3.80 -5.82 -21.27
N TYR A 62 3.74 -4.51 -21.53
CA TYR A 62 3.08 -3.93 -22.70
C TYR A 62 4.07 -3.15 -23.55
N LYS A 63 3.85 -3.14 -24.88
CA LYS A 63 4.71 -2.39 -25.81
C LYS A 63 4.56 -0.87 -25.65
N THR A 64 3.35 -0.42 -25.33
CA THR A 64 3.04 1.02 -25.22
C THR A 64 2.32 1.33 -23.91
N LYS A 65 2.51 2.56 -23.41
CA LYS A 65 1.76 3.07 -22.25
C LYS A 65 0.24 3.06 -22.47
N ARG A 66 -0.19 3.31 -23.72
CA ARG A 66 -1.62 3.31 -24.09
C ARG A 66 -2.23 1.92 -23.92
N GLU A 67 -1.55 0.87 -24.41
CA GLU A 67 -2.00 -0.52 -24.23
C GLU A 67 -2.07 -0.88 -22.75
N LYS A 68 -1.03 -0.56 -21.97
CA LYS A 68 -1.00 -0.76 -20.52
C LYS A 68 -2.23 -0.14 -19.84
N TYR A 69 -2.49 1.15 -20.08
CA TYR A 69 -3.60 1.84 -19.43
C TYR A 69 -4.96 1.28 -19.85
N ASN A 70 -5.13 0.90 -21.12
CA ASN A 70 -6.36 0.27 -21.59
C ASN A 70 -6.58 -1.10 -20.93
N ALA A 71 -5.54 -1.91 -20.78
CA ALA A 71 -5.61 -3.19 -20.10
C ALA A 71 -5.98 -3.01 -18.63
N VAL A 72 -5.32 -2.10 -17.91
CA VAL A 72 -5.65 -1.76 -16.51
C VAL A 72 -7.12 -1.36 -16.36
N ILE A 73 -7.63 -0.48 -17.22
CA ILE A 73 -9.02 -0.02 -17.14
C ILE A 73 -10.01 -1.17 -17.46
N ASN A 74 -9.68 -2.08 -18.38
CA ASN A 74 -10.50 -3.25 -18.65
C ASN A 74 -10.58 -4.16 -17.43
N GLU A 75 -9.45 -4.45 -16.81
CA GLU A 75 -9.36 -5.29 -15.61
C GLU A 75 -10.10 -4.68 -14.41
N VAL A 76 -9.91 -3.38 -14.16
CA VAL A 76 -10.65 -2.64 -13.11
C VAL A 76 -12.16 -2.73 -13.37
N SER A 77 -12.60 -2.58 -14.62
CA SER A 77 -14.01 -2.67 -14.99
C SER A 77 -14.59 -4.07 -14.71
N GLU A 78 -13.85 -5.12 -15.02
CA GLU A 78 -14.25 -6.50 -14.78
C GLU A 78 -14.31 -6.82 -13.30
N LEU A 79 -13.26 -6.50 -12.54
CA LEU A 79 -13.21 -6.74 -11.09
C LEU A 79 -14.31 -5.98 -10.35
N SER A 80 -14.54 -4.72 -10.70
CA SER A 80 -15.61 -3.92 -10.10
C SER A 80 -16.99 -4.48 -10.39
N LYS A 81 -17.27 -4.97 -11.61
CA LYS A 81 -18.55 -5.63 -11.95
C LYS A 81 -18.76 -6.92 -11.16
N ASN A 82 -17.68 -7.63 -10.83
CA ASN A 82 -17.72 -8.85 -10.02
C ASN A 82 -17.81 -8.57 -8.52
N GLY A 83 -18.02 -7.33 -8.11
CA GLY A 83 -18.17 -6.97 -6.69
C GLY A 83 -16.87 -6.80 -5.93
N ARG A 84 -15.70 -6.97 -6.55
CA ARG A 84 -14.42 -6.88 -5.85
C ARG A 84 -14.01 -5.42 -5.64
N PRO A 85 -13.53 -5.05 -4.44
CA PRO A 85 -12.87 -3.76 -4.25
C PRO A 85 -11.52 -3.74 -4.98
N VAL A 86 -11.18 -2.61 -5.58
CA VAL A 86 -9.96 -2.44 -6.37
C VAL A 86 -9.17 -1.27 -5.85
N LEU A 87 -7.89 -1.50 -5.55
CA LEU A 87 -6.91 -0.46 -5.23
C LEU A 87 -5.91 -0.36 -6.37
N LEU A 88 -5.94 0.77 -7.08
CA LEU A 88 -5.08 1.05 -8.23
C LEU A 88 -3.93 1.97 -7.82
N GLY A 89 -2.74 1.40 -7.64
CA GLY A 89 -1.52 2.15 -7.32
C GLY A 89 -0.92 2.83 -8.55
N THR A 90 -0.52 4.08 -8.41
CA THR A 90 0.14 4.87 -9.47
C THR A 90 1.42 5.51 -8.96
N THR A 91 2.37 5.74 -9.86
CA THR A 91 3.68 6.32 -9.55
C THR A 91 3.67 7.84 -9.46
N SER A 92 2.68 8.51 -10.05
CA SER A 92 2.58 9.97 -10.03
C SER A 92 1.13 10.46 -9.99
N VAL A 93 0.96 11.73 -9.59
CA VAL A 93 -0.33 12.41 -9.54
C VAL A 93 -0.94 12.52 -10.95
N GLU A 94 -0.11 12.84 -11.96
CA GLU A 94 -0.56 12.99 -13.35
C GLU A 94 -1.15 11.70 -13.90
N ILE A 95 -0.51 10.55 -13.60
CA ILE A 95 -1.03 9.23 -14.00
C ILE A 95 -2.34 8.94 -13.27
N SER A 96 -2.45 9.29 -11.99
CA SER A 96 -3.70 9.10 -11.25
C SER A 96 -4.86 9.90 -11.86
N GLU A 97 -4.61 11.14 -12.26
CA GLU A 97 -5.59 12.01 -12.93
C GLU A 97 -5.96 11.49 -14.33
N LEU A 98 -4.98 10.99 -15.09
CA LEU A 98 -5.20 10.39 -16.41
C LEU A 98 -6.11 9.15 -16.30
N LEU A 99 -5.79 8.23 -15.40
CA LEU A 99 -6.58 7.01 -15.20
C LEU A 99 -7.97 7.34 -14.67
N SER A 100 -8.12 8.37 -13.82
CA SER A 100 -9.41 8.88 -13.37
C SER A 100 -10.26 9.37 -14.55
N LYS A 101 -9.70 10.15 -15.48
CA LYS A 101 -10.41 10.57 -16.70
C LYS A 101 -10.86 9.37 -17.52
N MET A 102 -10.00 8.35 -17.69
CA MET A 102 -10.34 7.15 -18.45
C MET A 102 -11.48 6.35 -17.80
N LEU A 103 -11.48 6.21 -16.47
CA LEU A 103 -12.56 5.56 -15.72
C LEU A 103 -13.87 6.33 -15.80
N ASN A 104 -13.81 7.68 -15.76
CA ASN A 104 -14.99 8.54 -15.95
C ASN A 104 -15.63 8.35 -17.34
N ILE A 105 -14.84 8.26 -18.41
CA ILE A 105 -15.32 7.98 -19.77
C ILE A 105 -16.10 6.66 -19.81
N ARG A 106 -15.65 5.65 -19.03
CA ARG A 106 -16.35 4.35 -18.92
C ARG A 106 -17.45 4.32 -17.86
N LYS A 107 -17.75 5.46 -17.23
CA LYS A 107 -18.77 5.60 -16.18
C LYS A 107 -18.55 4.68 -14.97
N ILE A 108 -17.29 4.38 -14.63
CA ILE A 108 -16.92 3.61 -13.45
C ILE A 108 -16.77 4.57 -12.28
N LYS A 109 -17.58 4.38 -11.23
CA LYS A 109 -17.47 5.16 -9.99
C LYS A 109 -16.14 4.84 -9.31
N HIS A 110 -15.38 5.85 -8.97
CA HIS A 110 -14.09 5.70 -8.29
C HIS A 110 -13.76 6.93 -7.45
N ASN A 111 -12.84 6.76 -6.52
CA ASN A 111 -12.25 7.83 -5.73
C ASN A 111 -10.76 7.96 -6.06
N VAL A 112 -10.23 9.17 -5.96
CA VAL A 112 -8.80 9.43 -6.16
C VAL A 112 -8.20 9.90 -4.84
N LEU A 113 -7.16 9.21 -4.39
CA LEU A 113 -6.39 9.53 -3.21
C LEU A 113 -5.00 10.00 -3.61
N ASN A 114 -4.77 11.29 -3.59
CA ASN A 114 -3.49 11.90 -3.91
C ASN A 114 -3.21 13.09 -2.98
N ALA A 115 -1.98 13.61 -3.03
CA ALA A 115 -1.51 14.71 -2.16
C ALA A 115 -2.37 15.99 -2.20
N LYS A 116 -3.29 16.14 -3.16
CA LYS A 116 -4.16 17.32 -3.30
C LYS A 116 -5.46 17.20 -2.47
N LEU A 117 -5.85 16.02 -1.99
CA LEU A 117 -7.17 15.73 -1.44
C LEU A 117 -7.18 15.27 0.03
N HIS A 118 -6.26 15.76 0.86
CA HIS A 118 -6.08 15.34 2.26
C HIS A 118 -7.34 15.42 3.15
N LYS A 119 -8.25 16.37 2.90
CA LYS A 119 -9.42 16.57 3.78
C LYS A 119 -10.45 15.42 3.77
N LYS A 120 -10.45 14.58 2.71
CA LYS A 120 -11.37 13.43 2.57
C LYS A 120 -10.67 12.07 2.64
N GLU A 121 -9.39 12.09 2.94
CA GLU A 121 -8.55 10.89 2.92
C GLU A 121 -9.09 9.81 3.84
N ALA A 122 -9.37 10.14 5.10
CA ALA A 122 -9.88 9.19 6.07
C ALA A 122 -11.22 8.54 5.66
N GLU A 123 -12.13 9.32 5.08
CA GLU A 123 -13.41 8.83 4.60
C GLU A 123 -13.25 7.91 3.38
N ILE A 124 -12.38 8.26 2.44
CA ILE A 124 -12.09 7.45 1.26
C ILE A 124 -11.46 6.11 1.69
N ILE A 125 -10.51 6.14 2.63
CA ILE A 125 -9.85 4.95 3.15
C ILE A 125 -10.85 4.06 3.91
N ALA A 126 -11.70 4.63 4.74
CA ALA A 126 -12.73 3.90 5.47
C ALA A 126 -13.69 3.13 4.55
N ASN A 127 -13.92 3.63 3.34
CA ASN A 127 -14.79 3.02 2.33
C ASN A 127 -14.04 2.19 1.29
N ALA A 128 -12.70 2.12 1.36
CA ALA A 128 -11.86 1.48 0.35
C ALA A 128 -12.17 -0.01 0.16
N GLY A 129 -12.46 -0.72 1.25
CA GLY A 129 -12.74 -2.14 1.24
C GLY A 129 -14.19 -2.53 0.91
N LYS A 130 -15.10 -1.57 0.67
CA LYS A 130 -16.49 -1.87 0.34
C LYS A 130 -16.62 -2.52 -1.03
N THR A 131 -17.64 -3.34 -1.20
CA THR A 131 -18.01 -3.97 -2.48
C THR A 131 -18.10 -2.94 -3.60
N ASN A 132 -17.53 -3.23 -4.76
CA ASN A 132 -17.47 -2.36 -5.95
C ASN A 132 -16.67 -1.06 -5.76
N SER A 133 -15.97 -0.88 -4.63
CA SER A 133 -15.14 0.29 -4.42
C SER A 133 -13.93 0.27 -5.35
N VAL A 134 -13.69 1.36 -6.06
CA VAL A 134 -12.49 1.55 -6.87
C VAL A 134 -11.76 2.80 -6.38
N ILE A 135 -10.50 2.63 -5.98
CA ILE A 135 -9.68 3.74 -5.51
C ILE A 135 -8.39 3.81 -6.32
N ILE A 136 -8.09 4.98 -6.83
CA ILE A 136 -6.80 5.29 -7.44
C ILE A 136 -5.95 5.99 -6.38
N THR A 137 -4.76 5.47 -6.12
CA THR A 137 -3.85 6.05 -5.13
C THR A 137 -2.45 6.23 -5.69
N THR A 138 -1.71 7.17 -5.12
CA THR A 138 -0.26 7.27 -5.28
C THR A 138 0.43 6.55 -4.12
N SER A 139 1.75 6.68 -4.00
CA SER A 139 2.56 6.08 -2.93
C SER A 139 2.11 6.44 -1.49
N ILE A 140 1.25 7.43 -1.33
CA ILE A 140 0.72 7.90 -0.03
C ILE A 140 -0.01 6.77 0.71
N SER A 141 -0.81 5.97 0.02
CA SER A 141 -1.55 4.85 0.64
C SER A 141 -0.80 3.52 0.63
N GLY A 142 0.46 3.53 0.22
CA GLY A 142 1.28 2.32 0.16
C GLY A 142 1.82 1.87 1.52
N ARG A 143 1.78 2.73 2.54
CA ARG A 143 2.37 2.43 3.84
C ARG A 143 1.65 3.16 4.98
N GLY A 144 1.40 2.44 6.09
CA GLY A 144 0.78 3.02 7.28
C GLY A 144 -0.72 3.25 7.19
N VAL A 145 -1.38 2.69 6.17
CA VAL A 145 -2.83 2.75 5.98
C VAL A 145 -3.41 1.35 6.11
N ASP A 146 -4.38 1.19 6.99
CA ASP A 146 -5.13 -0.06 7.17
C ASP A 146 -6.47 0.03 6.43
N ILE A 147 -6.62 -0.80 5.38
CA ILE A 147 -7.86 -0.90 4.61
C ILE A 147 -8.64 -2.13 5.10
N LYS A 148 -9.74 -1.88 5.78
CA LYS A 148 -10.65 -2.94 6.24
C LYS A 148 -11.55 -3.39 5.09
N LEU A 149 -11.46 -4.66 4.75
CA LEU A 149 -12.34 -5.26 3.74
C LEU A 149 -13.76 -5.38 4.31
N GLY A 150 -14.75 -4.96 3.51
CA GLY A 150 -16.13 -4.76 3.99
C GLY A 150 -16.43 -3.35 4.49
N GLY A 151 -15.41 -2.50 4.69
CA GLY A 151 -15.54 -1.16 5.24
C GLY A 151 -15.73 -1.15 6.75
N GLN A 152 -16.16 -0.01 7.32
CA GLN A 152 -16.41 0.12 8.76
C GLN A 152 -17.65 -0.64 9.24
N ASP A 153 -18.62 -0.82 8.36
CA ASP A 153 -19.83 -1.62 8.65
C ASP A 153 -19.49 -3.09 8.40
N GLN A 154 -19.11 -3.80 9.45
CA GLN A 154 -18.94 -5.25 9.43
C GLN A 154 -20.32 -5.92 9.30
N SER A 155 -20.87 -6.01 8.09
CA SER A 155 -21.87 -7.02 7.80
C SER A 155 -21.16 -8.37 7.70
N GLU A 156 -21.67 -9.36 8.39
CA GLU A 156 -21.07 -10.67 8.72
C GLU A 156 -20.63 -11.56 7.53
N ASN A 157 -20.70 -11.08 6.30
CA ASN A 157 -20.43 -11.87 5.09
C ASN A 157 -19.15 -11.53 4.33
N CYS A 158 -18.30 -10.68 4.85
CA CYS A 158 -16.99 -10.41 4.22
C CYS A 158 -15.89 -11.20 4.90
N LEU A 159 -15.75 -12.46 4.53
CA LEU A 159 -14.65 -13.35 4.93
C LEU A 159 -13.32 -12.97 4.22
N LEU A 160 -12.87 -11.75 4.42
CA LEU A 160 -11.50 -11.38 4.08
C LEU A 160 -10.74 -11.07 5.35
N TYR A 161 -9.93 -12.03 5.73
CA TYR A 161 -9.06 -11.94 6.89
C TYR A 161 -7.89 -11.00 6.57
N THR A 162 -8.04 -9.74 6.96
CA THR A 162 -6.86 -8.92 7.20
C THR A 162 -6.32 -9.32 8.57
N SER A 163 -5.21 -10.04 8.60
CA SER A 163 -4.45 -10.14 9.83
C SER A 163 -3.98 -8.72 10.16
N PRO A 164 -4.31 -8.15 11.34
CA PRO A 164 -3.75 -6.88 11.74
C PRO A 164 -2.23 -7.01 11.73
N SER A 165 -1.57 -6.01 11.13
CA SER A 165 -0.11 -5.92 11.21
C SER A 165 0.31 -5.99 12.67
N PRO A 166 1.44 -6.64 13.02
CA PRO A 166 1.96 -6.62 14.39
C PRO A 166 2.13 -5.21 14.96
N ARG A 167 2.16 -4.18 14.11
CA ARG A 167 2.21 -2.76 14.49
C ARG A 167 0.89 -2.21 15.03
N ASP A 168 -0.22 -2.85 14.72
CA ASP A 168 -1.57 -2.34 15.02
C ASP A 168 -2.16 -2.95 16.29
N ARG A 169 -1.39 -3.77 17.01
CA ARG A 169 -1.79 -4.28 18.33
C ARG A 169 -1.37 -3.26 19.38
N PRO A 170 -2.30 -2.72 20.18
CA PRO A 170 -1.92 -2.03 21.40
C PRO A 170 -1.17 -3.01 22.32
N LEU A 171 -0.07 -2.52 22.88
CA LEU A 171 0.72 -3.22 23.90
C LEU A 171 -0.11 -3.44 25.17
#